data_e855621e7ae7d24bfe29edd7b907ba4d
#
_entry.id   e855621e7ae7d24bfe29edd7b907ba4d
#
_cell.length_a   1.000
_cell.length_b   1.000
_cell.length_c   1.000
_cell.angle_alpha   90.00
_cell.angle_beta   90.00
_cell.angle_gamma   90.00
#
_symmetry.space_group_name_H-M   'P 1'
#
loop_
_entity.id
_entity.type
_entity.pdbx_description
1 polymer ?
#
loop_
_entity_poly.entity_id
_entity_poly.type
_entity_poly.pdbx_seq_one_letter_code
_entity_poly.pdbx_strand_id
1 'polypeptide(L)'
;RPQIAVLREQGVNGQVDMAAAFARAGFSAIDVHMSDILAGRVDLEDFKGLVACGGFSYGDVLGAGEGWAKSVLFNSRARDNFQAFFERKDSFALGVCNGCQMMSNLHELIPGSEFWPHFVRNKSEQFEARVAMVQVQESASIFLRGMAGTRMPSAIAHGEGHAEFESEEALLEADLSGCVSMRFVDNYGKVTEEYPANPNGSPRGVPGLASRDGRGPI
;
A
#
# COMPACT_ATOMS: atom_id res chain seq x y z
N ARG A 1 24.04 -6.90 -2.48
CA ARG A 1 22.76 -6.26 -2.81
C ARG A 1 21.90 -6.25 -1.56
N PRO A 2 21.23 -5.14 -1.24
CA PRO A 2 20.30 -5.12 -0.11
C PRO A 2 19.17 -6.11 -0.36
N GLN A 3 18.76 -6.80 0.71
CA GLN A 3 17.67 -7.78 0.62
C GLN A 3 16.31 -7.12 0.89
N ILE A 4 15.31 -7.53 0.14
CA ILE A 4 13.91 -7.20 0.42
C ILE A 4 13.08 -8.48 0.57
N ALA A 5 12.16 -8.45 1.52
CA ALA A 5 11.14 -9.46 1.68
C ALA A 5 9.99 -9.18 0.70
N VAL A 6 9.81 -10.04 -0.28
CA VAL A 6 8.61 -10.05 -1.12
C VAL A 6 7.58 -10.91 -0.41
N LEU A 7 6.71 -10.22 0.33
CA LEU A 7 5.79 -10.86 1.25
C LEU A 7 4.58 -11.41 0.51
N ARG A 8 4.20 -12.63 0.84
CA ARG A 8 2.96 -13.23 0.31
C ARG A 8 2.22 -14.05 1.36
N GLU A 9 0.95 -14.21 1.09
CA GLU A 9 0.01 -15.03 1.83
C GLU A 9 -0.83 -15.83 0.84
N GLN A 10 -1.59 -16.79 1.29
CA GLN A 10 -2.53 -17.50 0.44
C GLN A 10 -3.47 -16.53 -0.28
N GLY A 11 -3.61 -16.68 -1.59
CA GLY A 11 -4.41 -15.79 -2.44
C GLY A 11 -3.65 -14.61 -3.03
N VAL A 12 -2.42 -14.34 -2.60
CA VAL A 12 -1.53 -13.35 -3.23
C VAL A 12 -1.01 -13.91 -4.56
N ASN A 13 -0.95 -13.06 -5.59
CA ASN A 13 -0.54 -13.48 -6.94
C ASN A 13 0.46 -12.52 -7.62
N GLY A 14 0.75 -11.37 -7.03
CA GLY A 14 1.66 -10.35 -7.61
C GLY A 14 3.14 -10.51 -7.25
N GLN A 15 3.55 -11.55 -6.51
CA GLN A 15 4.89 -11.67 -5.95
C GLN A 15 5.98 -11.83 -7.00
N VAL A 16 5.71 -12.51 -8.11
CA VAL A 16 6.71 -12.74 -9.17
C VAL A 16 7.08 -11.44 -9.89
N ASP A 17 6.07 -10.66 -10.26
CA ASP A 17 6.26 -9.38 -10.93
C ASP A 17 6.95 -8.37 -10.01
N MET A 18 6.59 -8.36 -8.74
CA MET A 18 7.20 -7.52 -7.72
C MET A 18 8.67 -7.88 -7.51
N ALA A 19 8.97 -9.17 -7.36
CA ALA A 19 10.35 -9.65 -7.25
C ALA A 19 11.19 -9.25 -8.47
N ALA A 20 10.65 -9.37 -9.67
CA ALA A 20 11.32 -8.97 -10.91
C ALA A 20 11.58 -7.45 -10.94
N ALA A 21 10.62 -6.62 -10.50
CA ALA A 21 10.78 -5.18 -10.46
C ALA A 21 11.92 -4.76 -9.52
N PHE A 22 11.96 -5.29 -8.32
CA PHE A 22 13.02 -4.99 -7.35
C PHE A 22 14.37 -5.58 -7.75
N ALA A 23 14.40 -6.76 -8.35
CA ALA A 23 15.64 -7.32 -8.89
C ALA A 23 16.27 -6.44 -9.98
N ARG A 24 15.44 -5.87 -10.88
CA ARG A 24 15.89 -4.87 -11.89
C ARG A 24 16.41 -3.60 -11.23
N ALA A 25 15.80 -3.18 -10.11
CA ALA A 25 16.25 -2.03 -9.34
C ALA A 25 17.54 -2.28 -8.53
N GLY A 26 18.09 -3.49 -8.58
CA GLY A 26 19.37 -3.83 -7.95
C GLY A 26 19.27 -4.46 -6.56
N PHE A 27 18.10 -4.81 -6.12
CA PHE A 27 17.91 -5.54 -4.85
C PHE A 27 18.04 -7.06 -5.01
N SER A 28 18.20 -7.74 -3.88
CA SER A 28 18.02 -9.18 -3.78
C SER A 28 16.62 -9.45 -3.25
N ALA A 29 15.72 -9.85 -4.13
CA ALA A 29 14.33 -10.13 -3.78
C ALA A 29 14.19 -11.55 -3.24
N ILE A 30 13.70 -11.68 -2.02
CA ILE A 30 13.52 -12.95 -1.32
C ILE A 30 12.03 -13.19 -1.14
N ASP A 31 11.55 -14.32 -1.64
CA ASP A 31 10.16 -14.76 -1.43
C ASP A 31 9.96 -15.15 0.05
N VAL A 32 9.04 -14.47 0.73
CA VAL A 32 8.74 -14.69 2.13
C VAL A 32 7.26 -14.97 2.30
N HIS A 33 6.91 -16.19 2.69
CA HIS A 33 5.54 -16.54 3.01
C HIS A 33 5.24 -16.22 4.47
N MET A 34 4.02 -15.73 4.75
CA MET A 34 3.60 -15.39 6.12
C MET A 34 3.77 -16.55 7.09
N SER A 35 3.58 -17.81 6.65
CA SER A 35 3.79 -18.98 7.49
C SER A 35 5.22 -19.10 8.05
N ASP A 36 6.21 -18.56 7.34
CA ASP A 36 7.61 -18.58 7.81
C ASP A 36 7.83 -17.56 8.92
N ILE A 37 7.21 -16.39 8.82
CA ILE A 37 7.23 -15.37 9.87
C ILE A 37 6.46 -15.86 11.10
N LEU A 38 5.25 -16.38 10.91
CA LEU A 38 4.39 -16.89 11.99
C LEU A 38 5.07 -18.03 12.76
N ALA A 39 5.80 -18.89 12.06
CA ALA A 39 6.54 -19.99 12.67
C ALA A 39 7.94 -19.58 13.21
N GLY A 40 8.37 -18.34 12.98
CA GLY A 40 9.68 -17.83 13.40
C GLY A 40 10.86 -18.44 12.62
N ARG A 41 10.63 -18.85 11.38
CA ARG A 41 11.70 -19.33 10.48
C ARG A 41 12.38 -18.17 9.74
N VAL A 42 11.69 -17.05 9.58
CA VAL A 42 12.18 -15.82 8.95
C VAL A 42 11.94 -14.65 9.89
N ASP A 43 12.94 -13.80 10.03
CA ASP A 43 12.87 -12.54 10.75
C ASP A 43 12.99 -11.36 9.78
N LEU A 44 12.20 -10.32 9.98
CA LEU A 44 12.22 -9.13 9.13
C LEU A 44 13.44 -8.24 9.39
N GLU A 45 14.17 -8.44 10.48
CA GLU A 45 15.41 -7.70 10.78
C GLU A 45 16.49 -7.86 9.70
N ASP A 46 16.49 -9.00 9.00
CA ASP A 46 17.44 -9.31 7.95
C ASP A 46 17.23 -8.49 6.65
N PHE A 47 16.08 -7.83 6.53
CA PHE A 47 15.68 -7.14 5.30
C PHE A 47 15.76 -5.62 5.42
N LYS A 48 16.13 -4.97 4.31
CA LYS A 48 16.09 -3.50 4.16
C LYS A 48 14.74 -3.00 3.63
N GLY A 49 14.02 -3.85 2.93
CA GLY A 49 12.70 -3.55 2.40
C GLY A 49 11.72 -4.69 2.62
N LEU A 50 10.46 -4.33 2.74
CA LEU A 50 9.33 -5.25 2.77
C LEU A 50 8.35 -4.78 1.71
N VAL A 51 7.88 -5.70 0.88
CA VAL A 51 6.87 -5.37 -0.12
C VAL A 51 5.71 -6.34 -0.02
N ALA A 52 4.54 -5.79 0.22
CA ALA A 52 3.28 -6.51 0.27
C ALA A 52 2.59 -6.44 -1.09
N CYS A 53 2.34 -7.59 -1.69
CA CYS A 53 1.93 -7.72 -3.09
C CYS A 53 0.41 -7.76 -3.25
N GLY A 54 -0.02 -7.59 -4.50
CA GLY A 54 -1.41 -7.71 -4.91
C GLY A 54 -1.92 -9.15 -4.93
N GLY A 55 -3.22 -9.28 -4.89
CA GLY A 55 -3.96 -10.54 -4.90
C GLY A 55 -5.25 -10.46 -4.11
N PHE A 56 -5.67 -11.60 -3.59
CA PHE A 56 -6.90 -11.77 -2.82
C PHE A 56 -6.59 -12.62 -1.58
N SER A 57 -5.82 -12.08 -0.65
CA SER A 57 -5.42 -12.81 0.56
C SER A 57 -6.65 -13.26 1.37
N TYR A 58 -6.67 -14.54 1.75
CA TYR A 58 -7.82 -15.17 2.40
C TYR A 58 -9.15 -15.02 1.64
N GLY A 59 -9.11 -14.83 0.31
CA GLY A 59 -10.30 -14.63 -0.51
C GLY A 59 -11.11 -13.39 -0.17
N ASP A 60 -10.52 -12.42 0.51
CA ASP A 60 -11.15 -11.18 1.00
C ASP A 60 -12.43 -11.42 1.83
N VAL A 61 -12.54 -12.56 2.51
CA VAL A 61 -13.75 -12.99 3.24
C VAL A 61 -14.13 -12.01 4.36
N LEU A 62 -13.14 -11.42 5.02
CA LEU A 62 -13.34 -10.45 6.11
C LEU A 62 -13.28 -8.98 5.63
N GLY A 63 -13.04 -8.77 4.34
CA GLY A 63 -12.65 -7.52 3.73
C GLY A 63 -11.26 -7.63 3.11
N ALA A 64 -10.99 -6.85 2.06
CA ALA A 64 -9.73 -6.92 1.33
C ALA A 64 -8.53 -6.57 2.22
N GLY A 65 -7.55 -7.47 2.28
CA GLY A 65 -6.37 -7.35 3.13
C GLY A 65 -6.59 -7.58 4.63
N GLU A 66 -7.83 -7.67 5.07
CA GLU A 66 -8.20 -7.81 6.48
C GLU A 66 -7.68 -9.10 7.12
N GLY A 67 -7.91 -10.25 6.47
CA GLY A 67 -7.44 -11.54 6.98
C GLY A 67 -5.92 -11.58 7.12
N TRP A 68 -5.21 -11.01 6.15
CA TRP A 68 -3.75 -10.89 6.18
C TRP A 68 -3.28 -9.99 7.33
N ALA A 69 -3.85 -8.80 7.47
CA ALA A 69 -3.52 -7.91 8.58
C ALA A 69 -3.80 -8.55 9.94
N LYS A 70 -4.93 -9.24 10.08
CA LYS A 70 -5.29 -9.94 11.33
C LYS A 70 -4.33 -11.09 11.67
N SER A 71 -3.78 -11.79 10.68
CA SER A 71 -2.75 -12.81 10.92
C SER A 71 -1.47 -12.21 11.52
N VAL A 72 -1.17 -10.95 11.22
CA VAL A 72 -0.08 -10.20 11.87
C VAL A 72 -0.50 -9.73 13.26
N LEU A 73 -1.61 -9.02 13.37
CA LEU A 73 -2.02 -8.33 14.61
C LEU A 73 -2.32 -9.28 15.76
N PHE A 74 -2.89 -10.44 15.48
CA PHE A 74 -3.29 -11.44 16.51
C PHE A 74 -2.26 -12.52 16.76
N ASN A 75 -1.10 -12.45 16.14
CA ASN A 75 0.04 -13.31 16.45
C ASN A 75 1.16 -12.45 17.04
N SER A 76 1.48 -12.63 18.32
CA SER A 76 2.44 -11.79 19.04
C SER A 76 3.81 -11.73 18.34
N ARG A 77 4.33 -12.86 17.89
CA ARG A 77 5.62 -12.92 17.18
C ARG A 77 5.60 -12.11 15.90
N ALA A 78 4.57 -12.31 15.06
CA ALA A 78 4.44 -11.57 13.83
C ALA A 78 4.25 -10.07 14.10
N ARG A 79 3.38 -9.72 15.06
CA ARG A 79 3.14 -8.33 15.44
C ARG A 79 4.44 -7.64 15.87
N ASP A 80 5.19 -8.25 16.78
CA ASP A 80 6.45 -7.69 17.29
C ASP A 80 7.50 -7.55 16.16
N ASN A 81 7.57 -8.53 15.27
CA ASN A 81 8.49 -8.55 14.12
C ASN A 81 8.18 -7.41 13.13
N PHE A 82 6.90 -7.26 12.76
CA PHE A 82 6.45 -6.16 11.88
C PHE A 82 6.63 -4.79 12.53
N GLN A 83 6.27 -4.65 13.80
CA GLN A 83 6.45 -3.40 14.53
C GLN A 83 7.92 -2.99 14.57
N ALA A 84 8.82 -3.88 14.97
CA ALA A 84 10.25 -3.62 15.01
C ALA A 84 10.80 -3.24 13.62
N PHE A 85 10.31 -3.88 12.55
CA PHE A 85 10.69 -3.54 11.19
C PHE A 85 10.26 -2.13 10.80
N PHE A 86 9.01 -1.73 11.07
CA PHE A 86 8.50 -0.41 10.71
C PHE A 86 9.12 0.73 11.53
N GLU A 87 9.54 0.46 12.76
CA GLU A 87 10.20 1.44 13.62
C GLU A 87 11.66 1.74 13.20
N ARG A 88 12.28 0.85 12.44
CA ARG A 88 13.66 1.05 11.95
C ARG A 88 13.72 2.22 10.98
N LYS A 89 14.77 3.05 11.10
CA LYS A 89 15.02 4.20 10.23
C LYS A 89 15.74 3.85 8.92
N ASP A 90 16.29 2.66 8.83
CA ASP A 90 17.07 2.17 7.69
C ASP A 90 16.33 1.11 6.85
N SER A 91 15.02 1.01 7.03
CA SER A 91 14.11 0.13 6.31
C SER A 91 13.02 0.91 5.59
N PHE A 92 12.38 0.26 4.63
CA PHE A 92 11.20 0.78 3.93
C PHE A 92 10.19 -0.32 3.67
N ALA A 93 8.93 0.07 3.47
CA ALA A 93 7.88 -0.85 3.07
C ALA A 93 7.12 -0.29 1.87
N LEU A 94 6.52 -1.16 1.06
CA LEU A 94 5.63 -0.81 -0.04
C LEU A 94 4.43 -1.74 -0.04
N GLY A 95 3.24 -1.19 -0.02
CA GLY A 95 1.99 -1.94 -0.20
C GLY A 95 1.37 -1.64 -1.56
N VAL A 96 1.04 -2.67 -2.32
CA VAL A 96 0.41 -2.54 -3.63
C VAL A 96 -0.86 -3.37 -3.69
N CYS A 97 -1.98 -2.77 -4.09
CA CYS A 97 -3.28 -3.41 -4.24
C CYS A 97 -3.70 -4.13 -2.94
N ASN A 98 -3.80 -5.43 -2.91
CA ASN A 98 -4.11 -6.19 -1.69
C ASN A 98 -3.09 -5.94 -0.56
N GLY A 99 -1.82 -5.74 -0.91
CA GLY A 99 -0.79 -5.33 0.05
C GLY A 99 -1.01 -3.93 0.61
N CYS A 100 -1.52 -2.99 -0.18
CA CYS A 100 -1.95 -1.67 0.27
C CYS A 100 -3.11 -1.79 1.28
N GLN A 101 -4.12 -2.57 0.96
CA GLN A 101 -5.26 -2.84 1.84
C GLN A 101 -4.82 -3.47 3.16
N MET A 102 -3.89 -4.43 3.11
CA MET A 102 -3.33 -5.06 4.29
C MET A 102 -2.54 -4.06 5.15
N MET A 103 -1.62 -3.29 4.56
CA MET A 103 -0.81 -2.32 5.29
C MET A 103 -1.65 -1.20 5.89
N SER A 104 -2.70 -0.78 5.21
CA SER A 104 -3.67 0.18 5.75
C SER A 104 -4.29 -0.31 7.07
N ASN A 105 -4.57 -1.60 7.18
CA ASN A 105 -5.07 -2.22 8.41
C ASN A 105 -3.97 -2.47 9.48
N LEU A 106 -2.70 -2.24 9.14
CA LEU A 106 -1.57 -2.26 10.08
C LEU A 106 -1.13 -0.86 10.54
N HIS A 107 -1.91 0.18 10.26
CA HIS A 107 -1.51 1.57 10.54
C HIS A 107 -1.08 1.80 12.01
N GLU A 108 -1.61 1.05 12.96
CA GLU A 108 -1.18 1.14 14.37
C GLU A 108 0.27 0.70 14.61
N LEU A 109 0.86 -0.09 13.69
CA LEU A 109 2.26 -0.54 13.75
C LEU A 109 3.20 0.31 12.89
N ILE A 110 2.67 1.18 12.03
CA ILE A 110 3.46 1.95 11.06
C ILE A 110 3.55 3.40 11.53
N PRO A 111 4.72 3.86 12.01
CA PRO A 111 4.87 5.24 12.48
C PRO A 111 4.53 6.26 11.40
N GLY A 112 3.72 7.26 11.76
CA GLY A 112 3.34 8.34 10.85
C GLY A 112 2.25 7.98 9.85
N SER A 113 1.42 6.99 10.16
CA SER A 113 0.29 6.54 9.33
C SER A 113 -1.06 6.60 10.05
N GLU A 114 -1.14 7.32 11.15
CA GLU A 114 -2.32 7.34 12.03
C GLU A 114 -3.60 7.81 11.31
N PHE A 115 -3.43 8.61 10.27
CA PHE A 115 -4.51 9.17 9.45
C PHE A 115 -4.87 8.33 8.21
N TRP A 116 -4.20 7.19 8.00
CA TRP A 116 -4.46 6.37 6.81
C TRP A 116 -5.90 5.88 6.77
N PRO A 117 -6.52 5.87 5.58
CA PRO A 117 -7.87 5.36 5.41
C PRO A 117 -7.91 3.83 5.47
N HIS A 118 -9.08 3.27 5.64
CA HIS A 118 -9.37 1.92 5.19
C HIS A 118 -9.72 1.94 3.70
N PHE A 119 -9.35 0.88 2.98
CA PHE A 119 -9.76 0.72 1.59
C PHE A 119 -10.97 -0.21 1.54
N VAL A 120 -12.11 0.36 1.20
CA VAL A 120 -13.39 -0.32 1.22
C VAL A 120 -13.97 -0.45 -0.20
N ARG A 121 -15.15 -1.03 -0.32
CA ARG A 121 -15.80 -1.27 -1.59
C ARG A 121 -15.91 0.01 -2.44
N ASN A 122 -15.56 -0.11 -3.72
CA ASN A 122 -15.68 0.97 -4.68
C ASN A 122 -17.11 1.54 -4.70
N LYS A 123 -17.25 2.85 -4.87
CA LYS A 123 -18.58 3.49 -4.97
C LYS A 123 -19.39 2.98 -6.15
N SER A 124 -18.73 2.45 -7.20
CA SER A 124 -19.41 1.81 -8.33
C SER A 124 -20.03 0.45 -7.98
N GLU A 125 -19.72 -0.10 -6.81
CA GLU A 125 -20.10 -1.44 -6.36
C GLU A 125 -19.60 -2.57 -7.26
N GLN A 126 -18.60 -2.30 -8.11
CA GLN A 126 -18.03 -3.23 -9.07
C GLN A 126 -16.54 -3.44 -8.85
N PHE A 127 -16.02 -4.55 -9.36
CA PHE A 127 -14.59 -4.72 -9.58
C PHE A 127 -14.19 -3.84 -10.77
N GLU A 128 -13.40 -2.81 -10.49
CA GLU A 128 -12.88 -1.90 -11.51
C GLU A 128 -11.62 -2.49 -12.14
N ALA A 129 -11.68 -2.73 -13.45
CA ALA A 129 -10.55 -3.23 -14.25
C ALA A 129 -10.33 -2.27 -15.43
N ARG A 130 -9.47 -1.28 -15.23
CA ARG A 130 -9.24 -0.22 -16.22
C ARG A 130 -7.92 0.49 -16.04
N VAL A 131 -7.54 1.30 -16.99
CA VAL A 131 -6.46 2.26 -16.84
C VAL A 131 -7.06 3.61 -16.45
N ALA A 132 -6.56 4.19 -15.36
CA ALA A 132 -6.87 5.55 -14.93
C ALA A 132 -5.60 6.40 -14.94
N MET A 133 -5.77 7.71 -15.13
CA MET A 133 -4.64 8.63 -15.06
C MET A 133 -4.45 9.11 -13.64
N VAL A 134 -3.21 9.06 -13.17
CA VAL A 134 -2.82 9.64 -11.88
C VAL A 134 -1.77 10.72 -12.08
N GLN A 135 -1.76 11.70 -11.18
CA GLN A 135 -0.69 12.68 -11.08
C GLN A 135 0.05 12.50 -9.76
N VAL A 136 1.36 12.40 -9.83
CA VAL A 136 2.23 12.37 -8.66
C VAL A 136 2.20 13.73 -7.98
N GLN A 137 1.96 13.71 -6.67
CA GLN A 137 1.96 14.91 -5.84
C GLN A 137 3.34 15.14 -5.21
N GLU A 138 3.64 16.38 -4.84
CA GLU A 138 4.74 16.64 -3.92
C GLU A 138 4.41 15.96 -2.59
N SER A 139 5.24 14.98 -2.20
CA SER A 139 4.96 14.14 -1.05
C SER A 139 6.22 13.63 -0.37
N ALA A 140 6.05 13.07 0.82
CA ALA A 140 7.13 12.44 1.58
C ALA A 140 7.66 11.15 0.92
N SER A 141 6.90 10.53 0.01
CA SER A 141 7.21 9.21 -0.55
C SER A 141 8.62 9.12 -1.15
N ILE A 142 9.43 8.22 -0.61
CA ILE A 142 10.79 7.98 -1.14
C ILE A 142 10.78 7.38 -2.56
N PHE A 143 9.70 6.67 -2.93
CA PHE A 143 9.54 6.03 -4.25
C PHE A 143 9.20 7.03 -5.36
N LEU A 144 8.59 8.15 -5.01
CA LEU A 144 8.11 9.15 -5.97
C LEU A 144 8.92 10.45 -5.93
N ARG A 145 10.05 10.43 -5.23
CA ARG A 145 10.94 11.59 -5.10
C ARG A 145 11.40 12.10 -6.46
N GLY A 146 11.21 13.38 -6.70
CA GLY A 146 11.58 14.04 -7.95
C GLY A 146 10.60 13.81 -9.11
N MET A 147 9.46 13.17 -8.85
CA MET A 147 8.43 12.89 -9.87
C MET A 147 7.21 13.80 -9.74
N ALA A 148 7.17 14.74 -8.81
CA ALA A 148 6.03 15.63 -8.60
C ALA A 148 5.59 16.29 -9.92
N GLY A 149 4.27 16.30 -10.17
CA GLY A 149 3.68 16.80 -11.41
C GLY A 149 3.65 15.79 -12.56
N THR A 150 4.37 14.67 -12.47
CA THR A 150 4.31 13.62 -13.50
C THR A 150 2.91 13.02 -13.56
N ARG A 151 2.39 12.88 -14.78
CA ARG A 151 1.14 12.18 -15.07
C ARG A 151 1.46 10.83 -15.69
N MET A 152 0.85 9.78 -15.17
CA MET A 152 1.09 8.44 -15.67
C MET A 152 -0.17 7.58 -15.63
N PRO A 153 -0.31 6.63 -16.57
CA PRO A 153 -1.38 5.66 -16.51
C PRO A 153 -1.13 4.68 -15.35
N SER A 154 -2.18 4.38 -14.62
CA SER A 154 -2.18 3.37 -13.56
C SER A 154 -3.20 2.29 -13.87
N ALA A 155 -2.78 1.04 -13.79
CA ALA A 155 -3.68 -0.09 -13.91
C ALA A 155 -4.48 -0.25 -12.61
N ILE A 156 -5.80 -0.17 -12.72
CA ILE A 156 -6.72 -0.37 -11.62
C ILE A 156 -7.34 -1.76 -11.78
N ALA A 157 -7.25 -2.58 -10.74
CA ALA A 157 -7.76 -3.95 -10.76
C ALA A 157 -8.17 -4.37 -9.34
N HIS A 158 -9.26 -3.82 -8.83
CA HIS A 158 -9.76 -4.11 -7.48
C HIS A 158 -11.24 -3.77 -7.28
N GLY A 159 -11.89 -4.46 -6.33
CA GLY A 159 -13.25 -4.18 -5.87
C GLY A 159 -13.31 -3.25 -4.66
N GLU A 160 -12.22 -3.16 -3.90
CA GLU A 160 -12.11 -2.42 -2.64
C GLU A 160 -10.94 -1.43 -2.70
N GLY A 161 -11.11 -0.35 -3.45
CA GLY A 161 -10.10 0.70 -3.60
C GLY A 161 -10.57 2.09 -3.16
N HIS A 162 -11.79 2.20 -2.65
CA HIS A 162 -12.30 3.46 -2.09
C HIS A 162 -11.63 3.78 -0.76
N ALA A 163 -10.90 4.89 -0.71
CA ALA A 163 -10.26 5.37 0.50
C ALA A 163 -11.32 5.97 1.45
N GLU A 164 -11.62 5.25 2.53
CA GLU A 164 -12.53 5.70 3.58
C GLU A 164 -11.73 6.20 4.77
N PHE A 165 -11.66 7.50 4.92
CA PHE A 165 -11.01 8.15 6.07
C PHE A 165 -11.94 8.12 7.28
N GLU A 166 -11.38 8.02 8.49
CA GLU A 166 -12.13 8.04 9.74
C GLU A 166 -12.91 9.34 9.92
N SER A 167 -12.36 10.47 9.41
CA SER A 167 -12.96 11.79 9.49
C SER A 167 -12.44 12.72 8.39
N GLU A 168 -13.12 13.86 8.17
CA GLU A 168 -12.62 14.93 7.30
C GLU A 168 -11.30 15.51 7.83
N GLU A 169 -11.10 15.53 9.14
CA GLU A 169 -9.85 15.96 9.76
C GLU A 169 -8.70 15.04 9.40
N ALA A 170 -8.93 13.72 9.38
CA ALA A 170 -7.90 12.74 8.96
C ALA A 170 -7.51 12.92 7.49
N LEU A 171 -8.49 13.17 6.62
CA LEU A 171 -8.23 13.48 5.20
C LEU A 171 -7.45 14.79 5.06
N LEU A 172 -7.82 15.83 5.80
CA LEU A 172 -7.12 17.11 5.78
C LEU A 172 -5.69 16.97 6.32
N GLU A 173 -5.50 16.18 7.37
CA GLU A 173 -4.18 15.89 7.92
C GLU A 173 -3.28 15.18 6.90
N ALA A 174 -3.82 14.20 6.16
CA ALA A 174 -3.11 13.53 5.07
C ALA A 174 -2.64 14.52 3.99
N ASP A 175 -3.48 15.48 3.64
CA ASP A 175 -3.16 16.53 2.67
C ASP A 175 -2.08 17.48 3.19
N LEU A 176 -2.27 18.03 4.37
CA LEU A 176 -1.39 19.05 4.95
C LEU A 176 -0.01 18.51 5.33
N SER A 177 0.06 17.23 5.70
CA SER A 177 1.34 16.59 6.04
C SER A 177 2.15 16.13 4.82
N GLY A 178 1.64 16.32 3.59
CA GLY A 178 2.31 15.88 2.37
C GLY A 178 2.35 14.36 2.20
N CYS A 179 1.39 13.65 2.79
CA CYS A 179 1.34 12.20 2.72
C CYS A 179 0.51 11.66 1.56
N VAL A 180 -0.29 12.49 0.90
CA VAL A 180 -0.99 12.11 -0.34
C VAL A 180 0.02 12.09 -1.48
N SER A 181 0.34 10.90 -1.95
CA SER A 181 1.43 10.70 -2.93
C SER A 181 0.99 10.80 -4.38
N MET A 182 -0.28 10.52 -4.65
CA MET A 182 -0.87 10.57 -5.99
C MET A 182 -2.32 11.03 -5.92
N ARG A 183 -2.86 11.49 -7.06
CA ARG A 183 -4.29 11.78 -7.23
C ARG A 183 -4.77 11.36 -8.60
N PHE A 184 -6.00 10.86 -8.67
CA PHE A 184 -6.69 10.66 -9.94
C PHE A 184 -6.92 12.00 -10.63
N VAL A 185 -6.70 12.03 -11.93
CA VAL A 185 -6.91 13.21 -12.77
C VAL A 185 -7.78 12.87 -13.98
N ASP A 186 -8.52 13.86 -14.45
CA ASP A 186 -9.33 13.78 -15.66
C ASP A 186 -8.45 13.90 -16.93
N ASN A 187 -9.08 13.90 -18.09
CA ASN A 187 -8.40 14.03 -19.39
C ASN A 187 -7.69 15.39 -19.58
N TYR A 188 -8.02 16.39 -18.78
CA TYR A 188 -7.38 17.70 -18.78
C TYR A 188 -6.29 17.82 -17.73
N GLY A 189 -6.09 16.77 -16.92
CA GLY A 189 -5.12 16.73 -15.86
C GLY A 189 -5.55 17.45 -14.58
N LYS A 190 -6.83 17.65 -14.40
CA LYS A 190 -7.40 18.19 -13.15
C LYS A 190 -7.71 17.03 -12.21
N VAL A 191 -7.40 17.22 -10.92
CA VAL A 191 -7.81 16.28 -9.88
C VAL A 191 -9.33 16.12 -9.92
N THR A 192 -9.78 14.87 -9.84
CA THR A 192 -11.20 14.56 -10.00
C THR A 192 -11.71 13.54 -9.01
N GLU A 193 -12.96 13.71 -8.60
CA GLU A 193 -13.76 12.72 -7.87
C GLU A 193 -14.77 12.01 -8.80
N GLU A 194 -14.84 12.43 -10.06
CA GLU A 194 -15.84 11.97 -11.01
C GLU A 194 -15.48 10.61 -11.63
N TYR A 195 -16.46 9.70 -11.64
CA TYR A 195 -16.39 8.46 -12.39
C TYR A 195 -16.50 8.75 -13.91
N PRO A 196 -15.75 8.06 -14.79
CA PRO A 196 -14.87 6.93 -14.55
C PRO A 196 -13.39 7.30 -14.31
N ALA A 197 -13.01 8.57 -14.35
CA ALA A 197 -11.62 8.99 -14.19
C ALA A 197 -11.11 8.73 -12.76
N ASN A 198 -11.99 8.82 -11.76
CA ASN A 198 -11.77 8.29 -10.41
C ASN A 198 -12.61 7.02 -10.25
N PRO A 199 -12.04 5.83 -10.51
CA PRO A 199 -12.80 4.60 -10.54
C PRO A 199 -13.26 4.11 -9.15
N ASN A 200 -12.56 4.54 -8.09
CA ASN A 200 -12.84 4.10 -6.73
C ASN A 200 -13.87 4.98 -6.01
N GLY A 201 -14.06 6.21 -6.50
CA GLY A 201 -14.83 7.22 -5.81
C GLY A 201 -14.13 7.78 -4.57
N SER A 202 -12.81 7.63 -4.46
CA SER A 202 -12.03 8.11 -3.32
C SER A 202 -12.10 9.63 -3.19
N PRO A 203 -12.25 10.16 -1.97
CA PRO A 203 -12.35 11.60 -1.75
C PRO A 203 -11.08 12.31 -2.20
N ARG A 204 -11.22 13.51 -2.76
CA ARG A 204 -10.13 14.32 -3.33
C ARG A 204 -9.23 13.55 -4.30
N GLY A 205 -9.74 12.48 -4.90
CA GLY A 205 -9.03 11.67 -5.88
C GLY A 205 -7.84 10.88 -5.31
N VAL A 206 -7.81 10.52 -4.04
CA VAL A 206 -6.67 9.86 -3.39
C VAL A 206 -6.63 8.35 -3.69
N PRO A 207 -5.68 7.84 -4.50
CA PRO A 207 -5.48 6.41 -4.70
C PRO A 207 -4.29 5.85 -3.91
N GLY A 208 -3.42 6.71 -3.37
CA GLY A 208 -2.20 6.28 -2.70
C GLY A 208 -1.66 7.33 -1.74
N LEU A 209 -1.06 6.85 -0.67
CA LEU A 209 -0.52 7.67 0.41
C LEU A 209 0.90 7.20 0.77
N ALA A 210 1.53 7.94 1.66
CA ALA A 210 2.78 7.54 2.30
C ALA A 210 2.70 7.83 3.80
N SER A 211 3.55 7.17 4.57
CA SER A 211 3.80 7.57 5.96
C SER A 211 4.47 8.95 6.01
N ARG A 212 4.44 9.65 7.16
CA ARG A 212 5.03 10.99 7.31
C ARG A 212 6.51 11.04 6.95
N ASP A 213 7.26 9.97 7.21
CA ASP A 213 8.68 9.88 6.86
C ASP A 213 8.92 9.38 5.42
N GLY A 214 7.86 9.06 4.69
CA GLY A 214 7.88 8.63 3.29
C GLY A 214 8.39 7.22 3.03
N ARG A 215 8.73 6.46 4.06
CA ARG A 215 9.30 5.11 3.93
C ARG A 215 8.26 4.00 3.82
N GLY A 216 6.99 4.30 4.05
CA GLY A 216 5.87 3.37 3.94
C GLY A 216 4.81 3.88 2.96
N PRO A 217 5.03 3.86 1.64
CA PRO A 217 3.97 4.15 0.67
C PRO A 217 3.02 2.98 0.48
N ILE A 218 1.75 3.31 0.25
CA ILE A 218 0.65 2.39 -0.06
C ILE A 218 -0.21 2.90 -1.22
#